data_5d2a7d7c9672c31df2d9a4489e19ddef
#
_entry.id   5d2a7d7c9672c31df2d9a4489e19ddef
#
_cell.length_a   1.000
_cell.length_b   1.000
_cell.length_c   1.000
_cell.angle_alpha   90.00
_cell.angle_beta   90.00
_cell.angle_gamma   90.00
#
_symmetry.space_group_name_H-M   'P 1'
#
loop_
_entity.id
_entity.type
_entity.pdbx_description
1 polymer ?
#
loop_
_entity_poly.entity_id
_entity_poly.type
_entity_poly.pdbx_seq_one_letter_code
_entity_poly.pdbx_strand_id
1 'polypeptide(L)'
;MDRRGFVVGICTLALPLKANAQPRLYRVGVVFRSGPYTTAVDGLRDGLKSLRMVEGKQYVLHQRPVTNELKSIEAAASGLELEKVDLIFAVGSTIALAAKRVTRTVPIVFFVGQDPVEFGLVASFSKPGGRLTGVVDQFVSIAPKRMEILRTLLPKARRLVTFYDPGNPVSQSAIKQARDASRQTGLELAERTVASAEELRAALGALKPREVDVIFIIGDGVTIARTDMIIAAANSKKLPVMTSDDAGVSMGALASYGLSYYTCGRLAARYVERILKGANPGDLSIERVDNPTMVINLKAAKALGITIPDAVLARADEVIR
;
A
#
# COMPACT_ATOMS: atom_id res chain seq x y z
N MET A 1 -73.10 -49.70 31.17
CA MET A 1 -72.28 -50.05 29.99
C MET A 1 -71.47 -48.78 29.58
N ASP A 2 -70.25 -48.74 30.09
CA ASP A 2 -69.35 -47.58 29.94
C ASP A 2 -68.51 -47.75 28.69
N ARG A 3 -68.52 -46.74 27.77
CA ARG A 3 -67.62 -46.68 26.66
C ARG A 3 -66.60 -45.53 26.91
N ARG A 4 -65.46 -45.90 27.44
CA ARG A 4 -64.31 -44.98 27.55
C ARG A 4 -63.63 -44.89 26.19
N GLY A 5 -63.78 -43.72 25.56
CA GLY A 5 -63.04 -43.36 24.38
C GLY A 5 -61.56 -42.99 24.71
N PHE A 6 -60.64 -43.71 24.17
CA PHE A 6 -59.21 -43.48 24.32
C PHE A 6 -58.77 -42.47 23.17
N VAL A 7 -58.49 -41.23 23.55
CA VAL A 7 -57.89 -40.22 22.61
C VAL A 7 -56.39 -40.39 22.62
N VAL A 8 -55.82 -40.91 21.53
CA VAL A 8 -54.39 -40.96 21.31
C VAL A 8 -53.98 -39.61 20.77
N GLY A 9 -53.31 -38.79 21.57
CA GLY A 9 -52.72 -37.57 21.18
C GLY A 9 -51.38 -37.81 20.41
N ILE A 10 -51.36 -37.56 19.11
CA ILE A 10 -50.14 -37.60 18.32
C ILE A 10 -49.35 -36.28 18.58
N CYS A 11 -48.33 -36.34 19.44
CA CYS A 11 -47.32 -35.27 19.55
C CYS A 11 -46.42 -35.27 18.34
N THR A 12 -46.69 -34.42 17.39
CA THR A 12 -45.75 -34.11 16.28
C THR A 12 -44.58 -33.30 16.85
N LEU A 13 -43.43 -33.95 17.05
CA LEU A 13 -42.15 -33.27 17.30
C LEU A 13 -41.79 -32.48 16.04
N ALA A 14 -42.01 -31.16 16.04
CA ALA A 14 -41.48 -30.26 15.05
C ALA A 14 -39.95 -30.11 15.31
N LEU A 15 -39.13 -30.87 14.59
CA LEU A 15 -37.69 -30.63 14.52
C LEU A 15 -37.47 -29.25 13.91
N PRO A 16 -36.67 -28.37 14.55
CA PRO A 16 -36.31 -27.09 13.93
C PRO A 16 -35.48 -27.38 12.68
N LEU A 17 -36.06 -27.12 11.50
CA LEU A 17 -35.31 -27.01 10.25
C LEU A 17 -34.25 -25.95 10.47
N LYS A 18 -32.98 -26.37 10.61
CA LYS A 18 -31.84 -25.45 10.47
C LYS A 18 -31.97 -24.84 9.09
N ALA A 19 -32.48 -23.62 9.02
CA ALA A 19 -32.38 -22.81 7.83
C ALA A 19 -30.88 -22.71 7.48
N ASN A 20 -30.44 -23.42 6.46
CA ASN A 20 -29.13 -23.18 5.84
C ASN A 20 -29.19 -21.77 5.26
N ALA A 21 -28.80 -20.77 6.05
CA ALA A 21 -28.57 -19.44 5.54
C ALA A 21 -27.55 -19.59 4.42
N GLN A 22 -27.93 -19.26 3.19
CA GLN A 22 -26.99 -19.21 2.08
C GLN A 22 -25.79 -18.36 2.52
N PRO A 23 -24.55 -18.83 2.33
CA PRO A 23 -23.39 -18.06 2.74
C PRO A 23 -23.44 -16.70 2.08
N ARG A 24 -23.48 -15.64 2.88
CA ARG A 24 -23.51 -14.25 2.40
C ARG A 24 -22.25 -13.98 1.59
N LEU A 25 -22.40 -13.56 0.35
CA LEU A 25 -21.30 -13.09 -0.48
C LEU A 25 -20.98 -11.62 -0.12
N TYR A 26 -19.87 -11.41 0.58
CA TYR A 26 -19.44 -10.08 0.98
C TYR A 26 -18.89 -9.28 -0.20
N ARG A 27 -19.16 -8.00 -0.23
CA ARG A 27 -18.70 -7.06 -1.26
C ARG A 27 -17.59 -6.18 -0.67
N VAL A 28 -16.35 -6.37 -1.12
CA VAL A 28 -15.18 -5.63 -0.64
C VAL A 28 -14.76 -4.63 -1.71
N GLY A 29 -14.98 -3.35 -1.46
CA GLY A 29 -14.46 -2.27 -2.30
C GLY A 29 -12.95 -2.13 -2.12
N VAL A 30 -12.20 -1.91 -3.21
CA VAL A 30 -10.77 -1.67 -3.15
C VAL A 30 -10.44 -0.43 -3.97
N VAL A 31 -9.88 0.59 -3.33
CA VAL A 31 -9.43 1.82 -3.99
C VAL A 31 -7.90 1.87 -3.93
N PHE A 32 -7.26 1.92 -5.09
CA PHE A 32 -5.79 1.86 -5.20
C PHE A 32 -5.29 2.54 -6.47
N ARG A 33 -4.00 2.91 -6.50
CA ARG A 33 -3.31 3.39 -7.71
C ARG A 33 -2.66 2.23 -8.46
N SER A 34 -2.29 2.48 -9.70
CA SER A 34 -1.49 1.55 -10.51
C SER A 34 -0.05 1.40 -9.98
N GLY A 35 0.76 0.58 -10.64
CA GLY A 35 2.15 0.33 -10.28
C GLY A 35 2.27 -0.57 -9.03
N PRO A 36 3.26 -0.36 -8.16
CA PRO A 36 3.51 -1.16 -6.97
C PRO A 36 2.30 -1.36 -6.05
N TYR A 37 1.37 -0.40 -6.02
CA TYR A 37 0.14 -0.50 -5.21
C TYR A 37 -0.75 -1.71 -5.55
N THR A 38 -0.65 -2.25 -6.78
CA THR A 38 -1.43 -3.43 -7.20
C THR A 38 -1.06 -4.66 -6.38
N THR A 39 0.20 -4.78 -5.95
CA THR A 39 0.65 -5.92 -5.15
C THR A 39 -0.02 -5.98 -3.78
N ALA A 40 -0.50 -4.85 -3.23
CA ALA A 40 -1.30 -4.86 -2.01
C ALA A 40 -2.65 -5.57 -2.21
N VAL A 41 -3.23 -5.47 -3.41
CA VAL A 41 -4.49 -6.17 -3.74
C VAL A 41 -4.25 -7.67 -3.84
N ASP A 42 -3.13 -8.08 -4.43
CA ASP A 42 -2.73 -9.49 -4.52
C ASP A 42 -2.44 -10.05 -3.12
N GLY A 43 -1.73 -9.29 -2.28
CA GLY A 43 -1.51 -9.62 -0.88
C GLY A 43 -2.82 -9.78 -0.10
N LEU A 44 -3.80 -8.89 -0.31
CA LEU A 44 -5.13 -9.02 0.30
C LEU A 44 -5.82 -10.33 -0.10
N ARG A 45 -5.80 -10.69 -1.40
CA ARG A 45 -6.38 -11.96 -1.89
C ARG A 45 -5.73 -13.17 -1.22
N ASP A 46 -4.41 -13.21 -1.22
CA ASP A 46 -3.67 -14.34 -0.64
C ASP A 46 -3.82 -14.41 0.88
N GLY A 47 -3.90 -13.25 1.54
CA GLY A 47 -4.22 -13.16 2.96
C GLY A 47 -5.62 -13.71 3.26
N LEU A 48 -6.65 -13.28 2.53
CA LEU A 48 -8.01 -13.81 2.68
C LEU A 48 -8.10 -15.30 2.37
N LYS A 49 -7.39 -15.77 1.32
CA LYS A 49 -7.31 -17.20 0.99
C LYS A 49 -6.69 -18.00 2.14
N SER A 50 -5.64 -17.51 2.78
CA SER A 50 -5.02 -18.15 3.95
C SER A 50 -5.98 -18.24 5.16
N LEU A 51 -6.92 -17.31 5.25
CA LEU A 51 -8.02 -17.28 6.22
C LEU A 51 -9.25 -18.10 5.77
N ARG A 52 -9.09 -18.91 4.72
CA ARG A 52 -10.14 -19.76 4.12
C ARG A 52 -11.31 -18.98 3.52
N MET A 53 -11.10 -17.72 3.18
CA MET A 53 -12.04 -16.94 2.40
C MET A 53 -11.68 -17.02 0.92
N VAL A 54 -12.59 -17.50 0.09
CA VAL A 54 -12.38 -17.74 -1.35
C VAL A 54 -13.15 -16.70 -2.14
N GLU A 55 -12.49 -15.97 -3.03
CA GLU A 55 -13.13 -15.01 -3.93
C GLU A 55 -14.16 -15.71 -4.81
N GLY A 56 -15.33 -15.10 -5.00
CA GLY A 56 -16.46 -15.68 -5.70
C GLY A 56 -17.33 -16.61 -4.85
N LYS A 57 -16.91 -17.00 -3.63
CA LYS A 57 -17.71 -17.83 -2.70
C LYS A 57 -18.10 -17.09 -1.44
N GLN A 58 -17.12 -16.51 -0.72
CA GLN A 58 -17.38 -15.75 0.49
C GLN A 58 -17.31 -14.25 0.28
N TYR A 59 -16.50 -13.77 -0.67
CA TYR A 59 -16.40 -12.36 -1.00
C TYR A 59 -16.15 -12.13 -2.50
N VAL A 60 -16.35 -10.88 -2.92
CA VAL A 60 -15.98 -10.38 -4.26
C VAL A 60 -15.30 -9.01 -4.10
N LEU A 61 -14.24 -8.77 -4.89
CA LEU A 61 -13.54 -7.49 -4.92
C LEU A 61 -14.13 -6.56 -5.97
N HIS A 62 -14.63 -5.40 -5.52
CA HIS A 62 -15.02 -4.29 -6.37
C HIS A 62 -13.84 -3.34 -6.50
N GLN A 63 -12.97 -3.59 -7.46
CA GLN A 63 -11.74 -2.83 -7.65
C GLN A 63 -11.99 -1.49 -8.36
N ARG A 64 -11.38 -0.43 -7.84
CA ARG A 64 -11.39 0.93 -8.38
C ARG A 64 -9.96 1.45 -8.49
N PRO A 65 -9.26 1.16 -9.60
CA PRO A 65 -8.00 1.83 -9.88
C PRO A 65 -8.28 3.32 -10.13
N VAL A 66 -7.50 4.19 -9.47
CA VAL A 66 -7.68 5.64 -9.52
C VAL A 66 -6.42 6.35 -10.00
N THR A 67 -6.60 7.57 -10.52
CA THR A 67 -5.51 8.50 -10.82
C THR A 67 -5.05 9.24 -9.55
N ASN A 68 -4.10 10.17 -9.69
CA ASN A 68 -3.69 11.03 -8.57
C ASN A 68 -4.68 12.18 -8.29
N GLU A 69 -5.62 12.41 -9.20
CA GLU A 69 -6.62 13.45 -9.03
C GLU A 69 -7.56 13.13 -7.86
N LEU A 70 -7.67 14.07 -6.93
CA LEU A 70 -8.50 13.91 -5.75
C LEU A 70 -9.96 13.58 -6.10
N LYS A 71 -10.51 14.22 -7.15
CA LYS A 71 -11.86 13.95 -7.65
C LYS A 71 -12.05 12.49 -8.09
N SER A 72 -11.05 11.90 -8.74
CA SER A 72 -11.09 10.48 -9.14
C SER A 72 -11.17 9.56 -7.92
N ILE A 73 -10.37 9.85 -6.89
CA ILE A 73 -10.36 9.07 -5.65
C ILE A 73 -11.69 9.19 -4.90
N GLU A 74 -12.22 10.41 -4.80
CA GLU A 74 -13.49 10.69 -4.13
C GLU A 74 -14.66 10.01 -4.82
N ALA A 75 -14.73 10.11 -6.15
CA ALA A 75 -15.77 9.46 -6.94
C ALA A 75 -15.74 7.93 -6.77
N ALA A 76 -14.54 7.33 -6.75
CA ALA A 76 -14.38 5.89 -6.53
C ALA A 76 -14.89 5.45 -5.15
N ALA A 77 -14.51 6.18 -4.09
CA ALA A 77 -14.93 5.85 -2.73
C ALA A 77 -16.43 6.06 -2.51
N SER A 78 -16.98 7.18 -2.98
CA SER A 78 -18.42 7.46 -2.91
C SER A 78 -19.25 6.45 -3.70
N GLY A 79 -18.78 6.07 -4.90
CA GLY A 79 -19.43 5.07 -5.73
C GLY A 79 -19.53 3.71 -5.03
N LEU A 80 -18.47 3.28 -4.35
CA LEU A 80 -18.47 2.04 -3.58
C LEU A 80 -19.47 2.07 -2.41
N GLU A 81 -19.59 3.20 -1.71
CA GLU A 81 -20.61 3.33 -0.65
C GLU A 81 -22.03 3.29 -1.23
N LEU A 82 -22.28 3.96 -2.37
CA LEU A 82 -23.57 3.89 -3.07
C LEU A 82 -23.90 2.47 -3.57
N GLU A 83 -22.89 1.72 -3.99
CA GLU A 83 -23.01 0.31 -4.32
C GLU A 83 -23.25 -0.58 -3.09
N LYS A 84 -23.23 -0.03 -1.88
CA LYS A 84 -23.43 -0.74 -0.60
C LYS A 84 -22.43 -1.87 -0.42
N VAL A 85 -21.13 -1.61 -0.64
CA VAL A 85 -20.07 -2.55 -0.28
C VAL A 85 -20.03 -2.72 1.25
N ASP A 86 -19.62 -3.91 1.74
CA ASP A 86 -19.55 -4.20 3.16
C ASP A 86 -18.38 -3.50 3.87
N LEU A 87 -17.30 -3.23 3.13
CA LEU A 87 -16.18 -2.41 3.56
C LEU A 87 -15.36 -1.91 2.35
N ILE A 88 -14.51 -0.90 2.57
CA ILE A 88 -13.52 -0.40 1.60
C ILE A 88 -12.11 -0.70 2.11
N PHE A 89 -11.27 -1.32 1.28
CA PHE A 89 -9.83 -1.36 1.46
C PHE A 89 -9.20 -0.18 0.71
N ALA A 90 -8.63 0.76 1.45
CA ALA A 90 -8.05 1.99 0.93
C ALA A 90 -6.51 1.89 0.93
N VAL A 91 -5.89 1.84 -0.25
CA VAL A 91 -4.44 1.64 -0.41
C VAL A 91 -3.74 2.96 -0.64
N GLY A 92 -3.10 3.48 0.41
CA GLY A 92 -2.36 4.74 0.42
C GLY A 92 -3.05 5.87 1.19
N SER A 93 -2.23 6.72 1.82
CA SER A 93 -2.69 7.75 2.77
C SER A 93 -3.67 8.76 2.15
N THR A 94 -3.38 9.26 0.95
CA THR A 94 -4.29 10.19 0.24
C THR A 94 -5.65 9.54 -0.05
N ILE A 95 -5.65 8.25 -0.42
CA ILE A 95 -6.88 7.50 -0.70
C ILE A 95 -7.68 7.30 0.58
N ALA A 96 -7.03 6.91 1.68
CA ALA A 96 -7.68 6.71 2.96
C ALA A 96 -8.31 7.99 3.50
N LEU A 97 -7.60 9.13 3.39
CA LEU A 97 -8.11 10.45 3.79
C LEU A 97 -9.34 10.86 2.94
N ALA A 98 -9.25 10.71 1.63
CA ALA A 98 -10.35 11.04 0.73
C ALA A 98 -11.57 10.14 0.98
N ALA A 99 -11.37 8.82 1.11
CA ALA A 99 -12.44 7.89 1.43
C ALA A 99 -13.12 8.23 2.77
N LYS A 100 -12.33 8.53 3.83
CA LYS A 100 -12.89 9.00 5.11
C LYS A 100 -13.79 10.22 4.94
N ARG A 101 -13.37 11.19 4.10
CA ARG A 101 -14.08 12.45 3.92
C ARG A 101 -15.41 12.29 3.19
N VAL A 102 -15.45 11.47 2.13
CA VAL A 102 -16.62 11.41 1.23
C VAL A 102 -17.59 10.28 1.54
N THR A 103 -17.21 9.31 2.36
CA THR A 103 -18.10 8.23 2.81
C THR A 103 -18.58 8.46 4.24
N ARG A 104 -19.69 7.85 4.66
CA ARG A 104 -20.35 8.11 5.96
C ARG A 104 -20.40 6.89 6.87
N THR A 105 -20.78 5.75 6.32
CA THR A 105 -21.14 4.55 7.10
C THR A 105 -20.26 3.36 6.82
N VAL A 106 -19.75 3.20 5.60
CA VAL A 106 -18.97 2.03 5.19
C VAL A 106 -17.68 1.93 6.00
N PRO A 107 -17.36 0.77 6.60
CA PRO A 107 -16.08 0.53 7.23
C PRO A 107 -14.91 0.71 6.27
N ILE A 108 -13.79 1.23 6.76
CA ILE A 108 -12.57 1.38 5.95
C ILE A 108 -11.42 0.65 6.64
N VAL A 109 -10.84 -0.31 5.95
CA VAL A 109 -9.52 -0.86 6.25
C VAL A 109 -8.52 -0.10 5.40
N PHE A 110 -7.51 0.51 6.01
CA PHE A 110 -6.50 1.25 5.27
C PHE A 110 -5.14 0.57 5.32
N PHE A 111 -4.34 0.84 4.29
CA PHE A 111 -2.90 0.71 4.30
C PHE A 111 -2.30 2.08 4.01
N VAL A 112 -1.53 2.63 4.94
CA VAL A 112 -0.96 3.99 4.84
C VAL A 112 0.52 4.01 5.20
N GLY A 113 1.26 4.94 4.60
CA GLY A 113 2.70 5.11 4.79
C GLY A 113 3.10 6.24 5.73
N GLN A 114 2.14 6.84 6.46
CA GLN A 114 2.38 7.89 7.45
C GLN A 114 1.59 7.62 8.71
N ASP A 115 1.91 8.35 9.79
CA ASP A 115 1.19 8.24 11.05
C ASP A 115 -0.30 8.62 10.87
N PRO A 116 -1.22 7.65 11.03
CA PRO A 116 -2.64 7.89 10.80
C PRO A 116 -3.30 8.79 11.84
N VAL A 117 -2.66 9.00 12.99
CA VAL A 117 -3.12 9.94 14.04
C VAL A 117 -2.75 11.36 13.65
N GLU A 118 -1.48 11.60 13.27
CA GLU A 118 -1.00 12.91 12.81
C GLU A 118 -1.79 13.42 11.59
N PHE A 119 -2.15 12.53 10.67
CA PHE A 119 -2.96 12.85 9.50
C PHE A 119 -4.47 12.87 9.77
N GLY A 120 -4.88 12.67 11.02
CA GLY A 120 -6.28 12.76 11.41
C GLY A 120 -7.18 11.65 10.84
N LEU A 121 -6.62 10.50 10.48
CA LEU A 121 -7.40 9.34 10.04
C LEU A 121 -8.14 8.70 11.20
N VAL A 122 -7.48 8.57 12.34
CA VAL A 122 -7.96 7.87 13.54
C VAL A 122 -7.59 8.63 14.81
N ALA A 123 -8.22 8.28 15.95
CA ALA A 123 -7.95 8.91 17.23
C ALA A 123 -6.66 8.40 17.88
N SER A 124 -6.37 7.10 17.78
CA SER A 124 -5.16 6.48 18.32
C SER A 124 -4.86 5.13 17.66
N PHE A 125 -3.66 4.60 17.86
CA PHE A 125 -3.28 3.27 17.36
C PHE A 125 -4.01 2.14 18.09
N SER A 126 -4.15 2.23 19.40
CA SER A 126 -4.74 1.17 20.22
C SER A 126 -6.27 1.12 20.10
N LYS A 127 -6.91 2.27 19.98
CA LYS A 127 -8.35 2.43 19.75
C LYS A 127 -8.58 3.48 18.67
N PRO A 128 -8.63 3.06 17.40
CA PRO A 128 -8.82 3.98 16.28
C PRO A 128 -10.08 4.83 16.40
N GLY A 129 -11.14 4.27 16.94
CA GLY A 129 -12.46 4.88 17.04
C GLY A 129 -13.18 4.96 15.70
N GLY A 130 -14.51 5.06 15.75
CA GLY A 130 -15.31 5.16 14.53
C GLY A 130 -15.21 3.92 13.62
N ARG A 131 -15.10 4.15 12.30
CA ARG A 131 -15.22 3.11 11.27
C ARG A 131 -13.93 2.79 10.51
N LEU A 132 -12.77 3.29 10.97
CA LEU A 132 -11.49 3.12 10.32
C LEU A 132 -10.53 2.31 11.19
N THR A 133 -9.80 1.40 10.57
CA THR A 133 -8.64 0.69 11.13
C THR A 133 -7.74 0.21 10.00
N GLY A 134 -6.59 -0.38 10.30
CA GLY A 134 -5.75 -0.92 9.24
C GLY A 134 -4.29 -1.15 9.62
N VAL A 135 -3.46 -1.04 8.61
CA VAL A 135 -2.01 -1.28 8.65
C VAL A 135 -1.28 0.01 8.33
N VAL A 136 -0.24 0.33 9.09
CA VAL A 136 0.63 1.45 8.83
C VAL A 136 2.05 0.98 8.57
N ASP A 137 2.64 1.56 7.57
CA ASP A 137 4.02 1.43 7.18
C ASP A 137 4.71 2.80 7.35
N GLN A 138 5.89 2.83 7.94
CA GLN A 138 6.60 4.08 8.20
C GLN A 138 7.60 4.44 7.08
N PHE A 139 7.18 4.41 5.80
CA PHE A 139 8.04 4.76 4.65
C PHE A 139 8.82 6.06 4.84
N VAL A 140 8.19 7.00 5.47
CA VAL A 140 8.71 8.36 5.58
C VAL A 140 9.86 8.40 6.57
N SER A 141 9.80 7.64 7.66
CA SER A 141 10.82 7.64 8.70
C SER A 141 12.11 6.90 8.34
N ILE A 142 12.12 6.13 7.25
CA ILE A 142 13.30 5.34 6.84
C ILE A 142 14.18 6.02 5.78
N ALA A 143 13.86 7.25 5.34
CA ALA A 143 14.64 7.98 4.36
C ALA A 143 16.15 8.10 4.72
N PRO A 144 16.54 8.41 5.97
CA PRO A 144 17.95 8.43 6.36
C PRO A 144 18.63 7.08 6.13
N LYS A 145 17.99 5.99 6.52
CA LYS A 145 18.56 4.64 6.36
C LYS A 145 18.71 4.24 4.90
N ARG A 146 17.76 4.60 4.07
CA ARG A 146 17.84 4.38 2.61
C ARG A 146 19.02 5.13 2.01
N MET A 147 19.27 6.37 2.42
CA MET A 147 20.41 7.16 1.94
C MET A 147 21.76 6.63 2.44
N GLU A 148 21.83 6.13 3.69
CA GLU A 148 23.02 5.44 4.19
C GLU A 148 23.35 4.18 3.39
N ILE A 149 22.33 3.35 3.11
CA ILE A 149 22.47 2.16 2.26
C ILE A 149 22.94 2.57 0.87
N LEU A 150 22.34 3.62 0.30
CA LEU A 150 22.72 4.13 -1.02
C LEU A 150 24.17 4.57 -1.07
N ARG A 151 24.68 5.25 -0.04
CA ARG A 151 26.11 5.62 0.06
C ARG A 151 27.05 4.42 0.10
N THR A 152 26.62 3.35 0.78
CA THR A 152 27.40 2.10 0.82
C THR A 152 27.35 1.38 -0.54
N LEU A 153 26.19 1.39 -1.18
CA LEU A 153 25.95 0.75 -2.46
C LEU A 153 26.67 1.50 -3.61
N LEU A 154 26.65 2.84 -3.56
CA LEU A 154 27.19 3.74 -4.58
C LEU A 154 28.13 4.80 -3.95
N PRO A 155 29.34 4.43 -3.50
CA PRO A 155 30.20 5.34 -2.74
C PRO A 155 30.60 6.64 -3.47
N LYS A 156 30.53 6.61 -4.81
CA LYS A 156 30.85 7.77 -5.66
C LYS A 156 29.67 8.69 -5.94
N ALA A 157 28.44 8.25 -5.65
CA ALA A 157 27.26 9.08 -5.85
C ALA A 157 27.23 10.26 -4.88
N ARG A 158 26.85 11.43 -5.39
CA ARG A 158 26.75 12.68 -4.61
C ARG A 158 25.40 13.35 -4.80
N ARG A 159 24.84 13.29 -6.02
CA ARG A 159 23.66 14.03 -6.43
C ARG A 159 22.50 13.09 -6.69
N LEU A 160 21.48 13.24 -5.88
CA LEU A 160 20.21 12.54 -6.03
C LEU A 160 19.21 13.46 -6.73
N VAL A 161 18.29 12.88 -7.48
CA VAL A 161 17.06 13.58 -7.90
C VAL A 161 15.86 12.83 -7.38
N THR A 162 14.87 13.60 -6.91
CA THR A 162 13.55 13.08 -6.56
C THR A 162 12.45 13.91 -7.21
N PHE A 163 11.32 13.28 -7.41
CA PHE A 163 10.13 13.88 -8.00
C PHE A 163 8.99 13.78 -6.99
N TYR A 164 8.15 14.81 -6.87
CA TYR A 164 7.03 14.80 -5.93
C TYR A 164 5.95 15.81 -6.30
N ASP A 165 4.72 15.52 -5.88
CA ASP A 165 3.57 16.43 -6.02
C ASP A 165 3.57 17.47 -4.89
N PRO A 166 3.82 18.76 -5.18
CA PRO A 166 3.83 19.81 -4.17
C PRO A 166 2.43 20.14 -3.63
N GLY A 167 1.36 19.76 -4.31
CA GLY A 167 -0.02 19.94 -3.88
C GLY A 167 -0.50 18.87 -2.90
N ASN A 168 0.26 17.79 -2.71
CA ASN A 168 -0.13 16.68 -1.84
C ASN A 168 0.55 16.76 -0.47
N PRO A 169 -0.19 16.91 0.66
CA PRO A 169 0.39 16.98 2.01
C PRO A 169 1.23 15.76 2.38
N VAL A 170 0.89 14.57 1.86
CA VAL A 170 1.65 13.34 2.07
C VAL A 170 3.03 13.45 1.43
N SER A 171 3.10 13.92 0.19
CA SER A 171 4.34 14.14 -0.55
C SER A 171 5.19 15.24 0.10
N GLN A 172 4.56 16.29 0.63
CA GLN A 172 5.23 17.35 1.38
C GLN A 172 5.91 16.81 2.65
N SER A 173 5.28 15.91 3.38
CA SER A 173 5.90 15.25 4.53
C SER A 173 7.09 14.39 4.08
N ALA A 174 6.95 13.62 3.02
CA ALA A 174 7.99 12.74 2.50
C ALA A 174 9.22 13.53 2.01
N ILE A 175 9.04 14.65 1.28
CA ILE A 175 10.15 15.46 0.80
C ILE A 175 10.89 16.17 1.93
N LYS A 176 10.17 16.65 2.95
CA LYS A 176 10.80 17.23 4.14
C LYS A 176 11.78 16.25 4.78
N GLN A 177 11.39 15.00 4.97
CA GLN A 177 12.26 13.97 5.57
C GLN A 177 13.41 13.58 4.64
N ALA A 178 13.19 13.54 3.32
CA ALA A 178 14.27 13.30 2.37
C ALA A 178 15.32 14.42 2.39
N ARG A 179 14.90 15.71 2.54
CA ARG A 179 15.81 16.83 2.73
C ARG A 179 16.65 16.71 4.00
N ASP A 180 15.99 16.35 5.10
CA ASP A 180 16.68 16.19 6.38
C ASP A 180 17.68 15.03 6.30
N ALA A 181 17.31 13.92 5.69
CA ALA A 181 18.17 12.78 5.45
C ALA A 181 19.35 13.13 4.53
N SER A 182 19.14 13.91 3.46
CA SER A 182 20.22 14.33 2.56
C SER A 182 21.26 15.17 3.27
N ARG A 183 20.84 16.12 4.11
CA ARG A 183 21.74 16.91 4.95
C ARG A 183 22.58 16.06 5.92
N GLN A 184 21.95 15.09 6.58
CA GLN A 184 22.64 14.18 7.51
C GLN A 184 23.65 13.26 6.82
N THR A 185 23.36 12.85 5.60
CA THR A 185 24.20 11.92 4.82
C THR A 185 25.22 12.61 3.92
N GLY A 186 25.17 13.94 3.78
CA GLY A 186 26.04 14.71 2.89
C GLY A 186 25.80 14.44 1.38
N LEU A 187 24.57 14.02 1.03
CA LEU A 187 24.12 13.86 -0.34
C LEU A 187 23.35 15.10 -0.77
N GLU A 188 23.57 15.55 -2.00
CA GLU A 188 22.79 16.65 -2.59
C GLU A 188 21.46 16.08 -3.12
N LEU A 189 20.33 16.70 -2.76
CA LEU A 189 19.00 16.30 -3.22
C LEU A 189 18.44 17.38 -4.16
N ALA A 190 18.45 17.09 -5.47
CA ALA A 190 17.76 17.90 -6.46
C ALA A 190 16.27 17.53 -6.46
N GLU A 191 15.42 18.52 -6.30
CA GLU A 191 13.97 18.36 -6.25
C GLU A 191 13.33 18.78 -7.56
N ARG A 192 12.37 18.00 -8.04
CA ARG A 192 11.54 18.31 -9.21
C ARG A 192 10.07 18.11 -8.83
N THR A 193 9.31 19.18 -8.93
CA THR A 193 7.86 19.11 -8.68
C THR A 193 7.13 18.55 -9.89
N VAL A 194 6.19 17.64 -9.66
CA VAL A 194 5.38 17.01 -10.70
C VAL A 194 4.00 16.69 -10.09
N ALA A 195 2.93 17.16 -10.72
CA ALA A 195 1.56 16.90 -10.27
C ALA A 195 0.85 15.83 -11.12
N SER A 196 1.43 15.44 -12.26
CA SER A 196 0.85 14.46 -13.18
C SER A 196 1.89 13.52 -13.80
N ALA A 197 1.41 12.47 -14.45
CA ALA A 197 2.26 11.55 -15.21
C ALA A 197 2.94 12.25 -16.41
N GLU A 198 2.28 13.23 -17.01
CA GLU A 198 2.78 14.03 -18.13
C GLU A 198 3.94 14.91 -17.67
N GLU A 199 3.78 15.60 -16.56
CA GLU A 199 4.83 16.42 -15.95
C GLU A 199 6.02 15.56 -15.52
N LEU A 200 5.77 14.39 -14.92
CA LEU A 200 6.84 13.44 -14.58
C LEU A 200 7.61 12.99 -15.83
N ARG A 201 6.91 12.67 -16.91
CA ARG A 201 7.56 12.29 -18.18
C ARG A 201 8.43 13.42 -18.72
N ALA A 202 7.93 14.65 -18.71
CA ALA A 202 8.68 15.83 -19.16
C ALA A 202 9.92 16.05 -18.27
N ALA A 203 9.77 15.98 -16.95
CA ALA A 203 10.87 16.17 -16.00
C ALA A 203 11.95 15.10 -16.13
N LEU A 204 11.56 13.82 -16.33
CA LEU A 204 12.49 12.72 -16.60
C LEU A 204 13.23 12.92 -17.94
N GLY A 205 12.52 13.38 -18.96
CA GLY A 205 13.12 13.71 -20.28
C GLY A 205 14.15 14.82 -20.19
N ALA A 206 13.88 15.84 -19.37
CA ALA A 206 14.75 17.01 -19.21
C ALA A 206 16.05 16.74 -18.42
N LEU A 207 16.18 15.59 -17.74
CA LEU A 207 17.42 15.23 -17.04
C LEU A 207 18.59 15.12 -18.02
N LYS A 208 19.61 15.97 -17.82
CA LYS A 208 20.81 15.99 -18.66
C LYS A 208 21.80 14.87 -18.25
N PRO A 209 22.62 14.38 -19.16
CA PRO A 209 23.71 13.45 -18.83
C PRO A 209 24.60 14.00 -17.72
N ARG A 210 24.89 13.17 -16.71
CA ARG A 210 25.74 13.53 -15.55
C ARG A 210 25.24 14.69 -14.68
N GLU A 211 23.98 15.11 -14.83
CA GLU A 211 23.36 16.10 -13.94
C GLU A 211 23.14 15.51 -12.53
N VAL A 212 22.73 14.27 -12.47
CA VAL A 212 22.48 13.51 -11.24
C VAL A 212 23.11 12.13 -11.32
N ASP A 213 23.31 11.52 -10.17
CA ASP A 213 23.97 10.22 -10.07
C ASP A 213 22.96 9.10 -9.79
N VAL A 214 21.81 9.42 -9.17
CA VAL A 214 20.78 8.44 -8.75
C VAL A 214 19.40 9.10 -8.80
N ILE A 215 18.39 8.32 -9.18
CA ILE A 215 16.97 8.66 -8.93
C ILE A 215 16.55 8.02 -7.62
N PHE A 216 16.10 8.85 -6.67
CA PHE A 216 15.67 8.44 -5.33
C PHE A 216 14.16 8.63 -5.19
N ILE A 217 13.39 7.54 -5.23
CA ILE A 217 11.92 7.60 -5.14
C ILE A 217 11.52 7.74 -3.66
N ILE A 218 10.76 8.77 -3.34
CA ILE A 218 10.17 9.01 -2.02
C ILE A 218 8.70 8.56 -1.99
N GLY A 219 8.07 8.59 -0.81
CA GLY A 219 6.65 8.26 -0.64
C GLY A 219 5.71 9.28 -1.29
N ASP A 220 5.60 9.22 -2.61
CA ASP A 220 4.76 10.10 -3.44
C ASP A 220 3.83 9.30 -4.34
N GLY A 221 2.56 9.72 -4.42
CA GLY A 221 1.54 8.96 -5.15
C GLY A 221 1.74 8.99 -6.67
N VAL A 222 2.31 10.07 -7.24
CA VAL A 222 2.56 10.20 -8.69
C VAL A 222 3.72 9.30 -9.09
N THR A 223 4.83 9.39 -8.36
CA THR A 223 6.07 8.67 -8.69
C THR A 223 5.96 7.17 -8.46
N ILE A 224 5.37 6.73 -7.34
CA ILE A 224 5.18 5.31 -7.06
C ILE A 224 4.23 4.68 -8.09
N ALA A 225 3.13 5.34 -8.45
CA ALA A 225 2.21 4.82 -9.45
C ALA A 225 2.81 4.73 -10.87
N ARG A 226 3.96 5.39 -11.10
CA ARG A 226 4.69 5.44 -12.38
C ARG A 226 6.14 4.98 -12.25
N THR A 227 6.41 4.09 -11.32
CA THR A 227 7.74 3.50 -11.12
C THR A 227 8.27 2.87 -12.41
N ASP A 228 7.41 2.24 -13.21
CA ASP A 228 7.72 1.72 -14.54
C ASP A 228 8.30 2.79 -15.49
N MET A 229 7.65 3.95 -15.56
CA MET A 229 8.10 5.09 -16.37
C MET A 229 9.45 5.63 -15.88
N ILE A 230 9.63 5.74 -14.57
CA ILE A 230 10.88 6.21 -13.97
C ILE A 230 12.02 5.24 -14.32
N ILE A 231 11.80 3.93 -14.16
CA ILE A 231 12.79 2.89 -14.45
C ILE A 231 13.14 2.87 -15.94
N ALA A 232 12.15 2.97 -16.83
CA ALA A 232 12.41 3.03 -18.28
C ALA A 232 13.27 4.25 -18.66
N ALA A 233 12.95 5.43 -18.12
CA ALA A 233 13.73 6.64 -18.34
C ALA A 233 15.15 6.56 -17.73
N ALA A 234 15.27 5.99 -16.53
CA ALA A 234 16.54 5.78 -15.85
C ALA A 234 17.46 4.84 -16.63
N ASN A 235 16.92 3.72 -17.13
CA ASN A 235 17.66 2.75 -17.93
C ASN A 235 18.23 3.39 -19.23
N SER A 236 17.43 4.21 -19.92
CA SER A 236 17.90 4.92 -21.13
C SER A 236 19.04 5.90 -20.85
N LYS A 237 19.13 6.41 -19.61
CA LYS A 237 20.16 7.37 -19.15
C LYS A 237 21.27 6.70 -18.32
N LYS A 238 21.22 5.38 -18.13
CA LYS A 238 22.12 4.60 -17.27
C LYS A 238 22.18 5.14 -15.84
N LEU A 239 21.03 5.55 -15.30
CA LEU A 239 20.91 6.03 -13.93
C LEU A 239 20.36 4.89 -13.02
N PRO A 240 21.02 4.61 -11.90
CA PRO A 240 20.47 3.71 -10.90
C PRO A 240 19.23 4.34 -10.23
N VAL A 241 18.27 3.50 -9.88
CA VAL A 241 17.05 3.90 -9.15
C VAL A 241 17.05 3.21 -7.79
N MET A 242 16.80 3.98 -6.73
CA MET A 242 16.49 3.44 -5.40
C MET A 242 15.03 3.70 -5.07
N THR A 243 14.27 2.61 -4.86
CA THR A 243 12.84 2.68 -4.51
C THR A 243 12.61 2.49 -3.01
N SER A 244 11.38 2.72 -2.58
CA SER A 244 10.92 2.49 -1.21
C SER A 244 10.25 1.14 -1.01
N ASP A 245 10.11 0.34 -2.07
CA ASP A 245 9.35 -0.91 -2.08
C ASP A 245 10.03 -1.98 -2.95
N ASP A 246 9.76 -3.24 -2.64
CA ASP A 246 10.28 -4.41 -3.33
C ASP A 246 9.75 -4.56 -4.76
N ALA A 247 8.51 -4.15 -5.00
CA ALA A 247 7.91 -4.22 -6.33
C ALA A 247 8.67 -3.38 -7.36
N GLY A 248 9.17 -2.20 -6.97
CA GLY A 248 10.01 -1.37 -7.83
C GLY A 248 11.32 -2.06 -8.22
N VAL A 249 11.90 -2.88 -7.35
CA VAL A 249 13.11 -3.66 -7.66
C VAL A 249 12.79 -4.77 -8.67
N SER A 250 11.65 -5.43 -8.52
CA SER A 250 11.17 -6.42 -9.49
C SER A 250 10.92 -5.80 -10.88
N MET A 251 10.56 -4.51 -10.94
CA MET A 251 10.42 -3.75 -12.18
C MET A 251 11.76 -3.30 -12.80
N GLY A 252 12.88 -3.43 -12.09
CA GLY A 252 14.21 -3.12 -12.61
C GLY A 252 14.98 -2.02 -11.86
N ALA A 253 14.50 -1.52 -10.72
CA ALA A 253 15.30 -0.63 -9.88
C ALA A 253 16.54 -1.38 -9.34
N LEU A 254 17.60 -0.63 -9.01
CA LEU A 254 18.85 -1.19 -8.48
C LEU A 254 18.66 -1.78 -7.10
N ALA A 255 17.93 -1.09 -6.24
CA ALA A 255 17.73 -1.50 -4.86
C ALA A 255 16.48 -0.88 -4.26
N SER A 256 15.98 -1.51 -3.20
CA SER A 256 15.02 -0.93 -2.27
C SER A 256 15.46 -1.16 -0.82
N TYR A 257 14.98 -0.30 0.05
CA TYR A 257 14.90 -0.56 1.47
C TYR A 257 13.57 0.01 1.95
N GLY A 258 12.68 -0.88 2.35
CA GLY A 258 11.31 -0.51 2.69
C GLY A 258 10.44 -1.72 2.93
N LEU A 259 9.14 -1.52 2.87
CA LEU A 259 8.19 -2.58 3.10
C LEU A 259 7.54 -3.07 1.81
N SER A 260 7.01 -4.27 1.88
CA SER A 260 6.29 -4.87 0.77
C SER A 260 4.83 -4.46 0.81
N TYR A 261 4.34 -3.83 -0.25
CA TYR A 261 2.90 -3.59 -0.44
C TYR A 261 2.10 -4.89 -0.36
N TYR A 262 2.66 -5.98 -0.91
CA TYR A 262 2.08 -7.31 -0.82
C TYR A 262 1.92 -7.75 0.63
N THR A 263 2.97 -7.62 1.44
CA THR A 263 2.92 -7.99 2.87
C THR A 263 1.88 -7.17 3.62
N CYS A 264 1.81 -5.86 3.37
CA CYS A 264 0.80 -4.98 3.98
C CYS A 264 -0.63 -5.39 3.58
N GLY A 265 -0.85 -5.76 2.33
CA GLY A 265 -2.12 -6.30 1.86
C GLY A 265 -2.51 -7.61 2.57
N ARG A 266 -1.55 -8.52 2.74
CA ARG A 266 -1.76 -9.77 3.50
C ARG A 266 -2.14 -9.50 4.96
N LEU A 267 -1.51 -8.55 5.60
CA LEU A 267 -1.84 -8.14 6.97
C LEU A 267 -3.23 -7.52 7.05
N ALA A 268 -3.58 -6.66 6.08
CA ALA A 268 -4.90 -6.04 6.00
C ALA A 268 -6.05 -7.07 5.90
N ALA A 269 -5.78 -8.25 5.32
CA ALA A 269 -6.76 -9.31 5.18
C ALA A 269 -7.38 -9.75 6.53
N ARG A 270 -6.60 -9.72 7.62
CA ARG A 270 -7.09 -10.06 8.96
C ARG A 270 -8.14 -9.07 9.47
N TYR A 271 -7.95 -7.80 9.16
CA TYR A 271 -8.92 -6.73 9.50
C TYR A 271 -10.17 -6.86 8.65
N VAL A 272 -10.00 -7.09 7.35
CA VAL A 272 -11.12 -7.32 6.42
C VAL A 272 -11.98 -8.49 6.91
N GLU A 273 -11.36 -9.63 7.16
CA GLU A 273 -12.07 -10.83 7.63
C GLU A 273 -12.81 -10.60 8.95
N ARG A 274 -12.16 -9.97 9.94
CA ARG A 274 -12.80 -9.69 11.25
C ARG A 274 -13.98 -8.74 11.12
N ILE A 275 -13.86 -7.68 10.29
CA ILE A 275 -14.95 -6.71 10.09
C ILE A 275 -16.12 -7.37 9.35
N LEU A 276 -15.86 -8.18 8.32
CA LEU A 276 -16.90 -8.93 7.61
C LEU A 276 -17.65 -9.92 8.53
N LYS A 277 -16.97 -10.40 9.58
CA LYS A 277 -17.57 -11.23 10.64
C LYS A 277 -18.21 -10.42 11.78
N GLY A 278 -18.31 -9.10 11.65
CA GLY A 278 -19.05 -8.24 12.57
C GLY A 278 -18.21 -7.52 13.63
N ALA A 279 -16.87 -7.57 13.55
CA ALA A 279 -16.03 -6.77 14.44
C ALA A 279 -16.17 -5.27 14.11
N ASN A 280 -16.21 -4.42 15.16
CA ASN A 280 -16.22 -2.98 14.99
C ASN A 280 -14.79 -2.49 14.65
N PRO A 281 -14.57 -1.79 13.52
CA PRO A 281 -13.25 -1.27 13.15
C PRO A 281 -12.59 -0.40 14.23
N GLY A 282 -13.39 0.42 14.93
CA GLY A 282 -12.90 1.32 15.96
C GLY A 282 -12.28 0.64 17.20
N ASP A 283 -12.53 -0.66 17.37
CA ASP A 283 -11.99 -1.46 18.48
C ASP A 283 -10.79 -2.33 18.04
N LEU A 284 -10.44 -2.30 16.75
CA LEU A 284 -9.32 -3.03 16.19
C LEU A 284 -8.07 -2.14 16.18
N SER A 285 -7.09 -2.45 17.03
CA SER A 285 -5.82 -1.72 17.05
C SER A 285 -5.13 -1.75 15.69
N ILE A 286 -4.52 -0.63 15.32
CA ILE A 286 -3.75 -0.50 14.08
C ILE A 286 -2.44 -1.25 14.22
N GLU A 287 -2.08 -2.01 13.21
CA GLU A 287 -0.81 -2.72 13.14
C GLU A 287 0.27 -1.86 12.49
N ARG A 288 1.41 -1.75 13.16
CA ARG A 288 2.63 -1.18 12.57
C ARG A 288 3.46 -2.31 11.94
N VAL A 289 3.96 -2.06 10.75
CA VAL A 289 4.91 -2.96 10.10
C VAL A 289 6.29 -2.31 10.23
N ASP A 290 7.12 -2.89 11.08
CA ASP A 290 8.40 -2.27 11.51
C ASP A 290 9.63 -2.99 10.94
N ASN A 291 9.47 -3.95 10.03
CA ASN A 291 10.57 -4.74 9.47
C ASN A 291 10.77 -4.41 7.98
N PRO A 292 11.46 -3.31 7.65
CA PRO A 292 11.80 -3.00 6.28
C PRO A 292 12.79 -4.03 5.73
N THR A 293 12.57 -4.46 4.48
CA THR A 293 13.43 -5.38 3.76
C THR A 293 14.35 -4.67 2.79
N MET A 294 15.57 -5.17 2.66
CA MET A 294 16.53 -4.71 1.66
C MET A 294 16.55 -5.68 0.49
N VAL A 295 16.15 -5.21 -0.69
CA VAL A 295 16.19 -5.99 -1.93
C VAL A 295 17.20 -5.38 -2.88
N ILE A 296 18.07 -6.21 -3.46
CA ILE A 296 19.12 -5.82 -4.42
C ILE A 296 18.89 -6.52 -5.75
N ASN A 297 19.02 -5.79 -6.85
CA ASN A 297 18.89 -6.33 -8.21
C ASN A 297 20.26 -6.40 -8.90
N LEU A 298 20.85 -7.60 -8.97
CA LEU A 298 22.14 -7.81 -9.63
C LEU A 298 22.03 -7.70 -11.16
N LYS A 299 20.86 -7.96 -11.77
CA LYS A 299 20.67 -7.72 -13.21
C LYS A 299 20.75 -6.24 -13.53
N ALA A 300 20.10 -5.40 -12.74
CA ALA A 300 20.18 -3.95 -12.88
C ALA A 300 21.59 -3.44 -12.62
N ALA A 301 22.26 -3.94 -11.57
CA ALA A 301 23.65 -3.60 -11.27
C ALA A 301 24.57 -3.92 -12.45
N LYS A 302 24.46 -5.13 -13.00
CA LYS A 302 25.26 -5.57 -14.18
C LYS A 302 25.00 -4.68 -15.39
N ALA A 303 23.76 -4.35 -15.69
CA ALA A 303 23.38 -3.50 -16.81
C ALA A 303 23.93 -2.06 -16.69
N LEU A 304 24.09 -1.59 -15.44
CA LEU A 304 24.63 -0.27 -15.11
C LEU A 304 26.16 -0.27 -14.94
N GLY A 305 26.82 -1.44 -15.01
CA GLY A 305 28.26 -1.57 -14.73
C GLY A 305 28.62 -1.31 -13.26
N ILE A 306 27.69 -1.57 -12.33
CA ILE A 306 27.87 -1.36 -10.89
C ILE A 306 28.25 -2.69 -10.24
N THR A 307 29.33 -2.68 -9.48
CA THR A 307 29.70 -3.80 -8.59
C THR A 307 29.11 -3.55 -7.22
N ILE A 308 28.28 -4.46 -6.75
CA ILE A 308 27.68 -4.38 -5.41
C ILE A 308 28.69 -4.90 -4.39
N PRO A 309 29.00 -4.14 -3.32
CA PRO A 309 29.92 -4.62 -2.27
C PRO A 309 29.35 -5.84 -1.55
N ASP A 310 30.21 -6.83 -1.24
CA ASP A 310 29.83 -8.06 -0.54
C ASP A 310 29.15 -7.77 0.81
N ALA A 311 29.61 -6.74 1.52
CA ALA A 311 29.00 -6.29 2.77
C ALA A 311 27.55 -5.79 2.61
N VAL A 312 27.15 -5.34 1.42
CA VAL A 312 25.75 -4.98 1.11
C VAL A 312 24.96 -6.23 0.77
N LEU A 313 25.53 -7.13 -0.04
CA LEU A 313 24.88 -8.40 -0.39
C LEU A 313 24.60 -9.26 0.85
N ALA A 314 25.54 -9.30 1.79
CA ALA A 314 25.39 -10.06 3.04
C ALA A 314 24.25 -9.53 3.95
N ARG A 315 23.81 -8.30 3.74
CA ARG A 315 22.73 -7.64 4.50
C ARG A 315 21.41 -7.60 3.73
N ALA A 316 21.42 -8.00 2.46
CA ALA A 316 20.21 -8.02 1.66
C ALA A 316 19.31 -9.18 2.11
N ASP A 317 18.04 -8.90 2.30
CA ASP A 317 17.01 -9.92 2.61
C ASP A 317 16.66 -10.70 1.34
N GLU A 318 16.77 -10.06 0.17
CA GLU A 318 16.54 -10.69 -1.13
C GLU A 318 17.52 -10.15 -2.18
N VAL A 319 17.98 -11.05 -3.06
CA VAL A 319 18.86 -10.70 -4.19
C VAL A 319 18.28 -11.26 -5.49
N ILE A 320 17.82 -10.39 -6.37
CA ILE A 320 17.36 -10.74 -7.72
C ILE A 320 18.57 -10.96 -8.63
N ARG A 321 18.70 -12.21 -9.17
CA ARG A 321 19.81 -12.64 -10.02
C ARG A 321 19.38 -12.84 -11.47
#